data_7a729b53e485915999444c41d23225bf
#
_entry.id   7a729b53e485915999444c41d23225bf
#
_cell.length_a   1.000
_cell.length_b   1.000
_cell.length_c   1.000
_cell.angle_alpha   90.00
_cell.angle_beta   90.00
_cell.angle_gamma   90.00
#
_symmetry.space_group_name_H-M   'P 1'
#
loop_
_entity.id
_entity.type
_entity.pdbx_description
1 polymer ?
#
loop_
_entity_poly.entity_id
_entity_poly.type
_entity_poly.pdbx_seq_one_letter_code
_entity_poly.pdbx_strand_id
1 'polypeptide(L)'
;MRIIIALLLACSAMACTPPETLPEGVLDRERFTKVMTDIRLVEARINHELMVEHAGSINSDRYYEKVFEAQGITGEQFRTSFAYYSERPEEMKAIYEVVLADLSRLKDEAAR
;
A
#
# COMPACT_ATOMS: atom_id res chain seq x y z
N MET A 1 -29.60 -32.97 -32.16
CA MET A 1 -29.32 -31.52 -32.21
C MET A 1 -29.81 -30.74 -31.00
N ARG A 2 -30.99 -31.04 -30.48
CA ARG A 2 -31.51 -30.34 -29.24
C ARG A 2 -30.75 -30.66 -27.98
N ILE A 3 -30.10 -31.81 -27.88
CA ILE A 3 -29.34 -32.26 -26.66
C ILE A 3 -27.95 -31.64 -26.65
N ILE A 4 -27.37 -31.33 -27.79
CA ILE A 4 -26.03 -30.73 -27.92
C ILE A 4 -26.05 -29.24 -27.56
N ILE A 5 -27.16 -28.57 -27.83
CA ILE A 5 -27.36 -27.13 -27.50
C ILE A 5 -27.54 -26.97 -25.97
N ALA A 6 -28.16 -27.93 -25.28
CA ALA A 6 -28.33 -27.89 -23.83
C ALA A 6 -27.01 -28.12 -23.05
N LEU A 7 -26.04 -28.82 -23.67
CA LEU A 7 -24.74 -29.09 -23.03
C LEU A 7 -23.77 -27.92 -23.12
N LEU A 8 -23.97 -27.01 -24.07
CA LEU A 8 -23.11 -25.84 -24.26
C LEU A 8 -23.47 -24.65 -23.34
N LEU A 9 -24.66 -24.67 -22.74
CA LEU A 9 -25.11 -23.61 -21.83
C LEU A 9 -24.71 -23.83 -20.37
N ALA A 10 -24.16 -25.00 -20.02
CA ALA A 10 -23.82 -25.35 -18.65
C ALA A 10 -22.42 -24.97 -18.21
N CYS A 11 -21.59 -24.41 -19.10
CA CYS A 11 -20.18 -24.08 -18.81
C CYS A 11 -19.91 -22.61 -18.44
N SER A 12 -20.93 -21.77 -18.25
CA SER A 12 -20.73 -20.34 -18.00
C SER A 12 -20.81 -19.90 -16.54
N ALA A 13 -20.79 -20.84 -15.58
CA ALA A 13 -21.01 -20.50 -14.16
C ALA A 13 -19.76 -20.76 -13.28
N MET A 14 -18.56 -20.48 -13.79
CA MET A 14 -17.38 -20.60 -12.94
C MET A 14 -16.41 -19.44 -13.16
N ALA A 15 -16.76 -18.25 -12.66
CA ALA A 15 -15.76 -17.23 -12.41
C ALA A 15 -16.29 -16.18 -11.41
N CYS A 16 -16.57 -16.58 -10.18
CA CYS A 16 -16.63 -15.66 -9.05
C CYS A 16 -15.88 -16.32 -7.90
N THR A 17 -14.56 -16.14 -7.88
CA THR A 17 -13.81 -16.27 -6.63
C THR A 17 -14.31 -15.15 -5.73
N PRO A 18 -14.91 -15.43 -4.55
CA PRO A 18 -15.28 -14.37 -3.62
C PRO A 18 -14.03 -13.57 -3.28
N PRO A 19 -14.10 -12.21 -3.18
CA PRO A 19 -12.97 -11.41 -2.77
C PRO A 19 -12.44 -11.96 -1.45
N GLU A 20 -11.14 -12.22 -1.40
CA GLU A 20 -10.48 -12.72 -0.21
C GLU A 20 -10.70 -11.71 0.92
N THR A 21 -11.36 -12.14 2.00
CA THR A 21 -11.63 -11.28 3.15
C THR A 21 -10.32 -11.03 3.89
N LEU A 22 -9.91 -9.77 4.02
CA LEU A 22 -8.72 -9.40 4.78
C LEU A 22 -8.90 -9.72 6.27
N PRO A 23 -7.85 -10.17 6.96
CA PRO A 23 -7.87 -10.32 8.41
C PRO A 23 -8.16 -8.98 9.11
N GLU A 24 -8.67 -9.06 10.34
CA GLU A 24 -8.88 -7.88 11.17
C GLU A 24 -7.58 -7.10 11.38
N GLY A 25 -7.67 -5.78 11.28
CA GLY A 25 -6.52 -4.88 11.46
C GLY A 25 -5.60 -4.75 10.25
N VAL A 26 -5.86 -5.48 9.17
CA VAL A 26 -5.12 -5.37 7.92
C VAL A 26 -5.80 -4.36 7.00
N LEU A 27 -5.05 -3.35 6.58
CA LEU A 27 -5.49 -2.37 5.59
C LEU A 27 -5.62 -3.03 4.21
N ASP A 28 -6.63 -2.62 3.44
CA ASP A 28 -6.70 -3.01 2.04
C ASP A 28 -5.46 -2.50 1.28
N ARG A 29 -5.17 -3.13 0.16
CA ARG A 29 -3.96 -2.88 -0.63
C ARG A 29 -3.82 -1.42 -1.05
N GLU A 30 -4.92 -0.78 -1.45
CA GLU A 30 -4.92 0.63 -1.88
C GLU A 30 -4.55 1.56 -0.71
N ARG A 31 -5.19 1.40 0.44
CA ARG A 31 -4.89 2.19 1.65
C ARG A 31 -3.47 1.95 2.14
N PHE A 32 -3.04 0.69 2.19
CA PHE A 32 -1.69 0.35 2.61
C PHE A 32 -0.63 0.97 1.69
N THR A 33 -0.84 0.91 0.37
CA THR A 33 0.05 1.53 -0.62
C THR A 33 0.18 3.03 -0.39
N LYS A 34 -0.93 3.71 -0.12
CA LYS A 34 -0.96 5.14 0.16
C LYS A 34 -0.17 5.52 1.41
N VAL A 35 -0.35 4.76 2.49
CA VAL A 35 0.42 4.94 3.73
C VAL A 35 1.91 4.71 3.48
N MET A 36 2.27 3.67 2.73
CA MET A 36 3.65 3.39 2.36
C MET A 36 4.29 4.54 1.57
N THR A 37 3.56 5.13 0.63
CA THR A 37 4.03 6.29 -0.14
C THR A 37 4.31 7.48 0.79
N ASP A 38 3.40 7.80 1.68
CA ASP A 38 3.55 8.91 2.63
C ASP A 38 4.73 8.69 3.59
N ILE A 39 4.93 7.46 4.06
CA ILE A 39 6.09 7.10 4.89
C ILE A 39 7.39 7.33 4.14
N ARG A 40 7.48 6.92 2.88
CA ARG A 40 8.70 7.15 2.07
C ARG A 40 8.99 8.63 1.86
N LEU A 41 7.96 9.45 1.68
CA LEU A 41 8.13 10.91 1.59
C LEU A 41 8.66 11.50 2.90
N VAL A 42 8.14 11.06 4.02
CA VAL A 42 8.58 11.49 5.35
C VAL A 42 10.02 11.07 5.61
N GLU A 43 10.39 9.83 5.29
CA GLU A 43 11.78 9.34 5.41
C GLU A 43 12.76 10.17 4.57
N ALA A 44 12.39 10.49 3.34
CA ALA A 44 13.19 11.34 2.48
C ALA A 44 13.38 12.75 3.07
N ARG A 45 12.33 13.31 3.67
CA ARG A 45 12.38 14.60 4.35
C ARG A 45 13.28 14.56 5.59
N ILE A 46 13.14 13.55 6.42
CA ILE A 46 13.98 13.35 7.62
C ILE A 46 15.46 13.27 7.20
N ASN A 47 15.77 12.48 6.19
CA ASN A 47 17.13 12.36 5.68
C ASN A 47 17.69 13.69 5.16
N HIS A 48 16.87 14.45 4.46
CA HIS A 48 17.25 15.77 3.97
C HIS A 48 17.56 16.75 5.14
N GLU A 49 16.68 16.82 6.13
CA GLU A 49 16.86 17.68 7.31
C GLU A 49 18.12 17.30 8.09
N LEU A 50 18.38 16.00 8.28
CA LEU A 50 19.60 15.51 8.94
C LEU A 50 20.87 15.88 8.18
N MET A 51 20.85 15.81 6.85
CA MET A 51 22.04 16.08 6.03
C MET A 51 22.32 17.56 5.84
N VAL A 52 21.28 18.37 5.66
CA VAL A 52 21.42 19.79 5.27
C VAL A 52 21.43 20.71 6.49
N GLU A 53 20.58 20.46 7.47
CA GLU A 53 20.42 21.33 8.63
C GLU A 53 21.27 20.94 9.84
N HIS A 54 22.00 19.83 9.75
CA HIS A 54 22.80 19.29 10.87
C HIS A 54 22.00 19.18 12.17
N ALA A 55 20.69 18.92 12.06
CA ALA A 55 19.79 18.78 13.19
C ALA A 55 20.23 17.59 14.04
N GLY A 56 20.68 17.88 15.27
CA GLY A 56 21.36 16.91 16.13
C GLY A 56 20.52 15.71 16.57
N SER A 57 19.19 15.80 16.54
CA SER A 57 18.28 14.68 16.73
C SER A 57 16.90 15.02 16.20
N ILE A 58 16.39 14.19 15.31
CA ILE A 58 15.01 14.28 14.81
C ILE A 58 14.21 13.15 15.47
N ASN A 59 13.09 13.51 16.09
CA ASN A 59 12.16 12.50 16.60
C ASN A 59 11.33 11.95 15.43
N SER A 60 11.85 10.91 14.78
CA SER A 60 11.21 10.25 13.63
C SER A 60 9.83 9.67 13.97
N ASP A 61 9.62 9.19 15.21
CA ASP A 61 8.35 8.60 15.62
C ASP A 61 7.20 9.59 15.49
N ARG A 62 7.44 10.87 15.80
CA ARG A 62 6.44 11.93 15.65
C ARG A 62 6.02 12.15 14.19
N TYR A 63 6.94 11.96 13.24
CA TYR A 63 6.61 12.06 11.82
C TYR A 63 5.74 10.90 11.35
N TYR A 64 6.04 9.69 11.80
CA TYR A 64 5.20 8.52 11.50
C TYR A 64 3.80 8.63 12.10
N GLU A 65 3.69 9.08 13.33
CA GLU A 65 2.39 9.34 13.98
C GLU A 65 1.54 10.30 13.16
N LYS A 66 2.12 11.37 12.64
CA LYS A 66 1.41 12.33 11.77
C LYS A 66 0.91 11.70 10.48
N VAL A 67 1.70 10.81 9.87
CA VAL A 67 1.26 10.05 8.69
C VAL A 67 0.05 9.20 9.04
N PHE A 68 0.11 8.45 10.13
CA PHE A 68 -0.99 7.59 10.54
C PHE A 68 -2.26 8.38 10.86
N GLU A 69 -2.15 9.49 11.58
CA GLU A 69 -3.27 10.38 11.85
C GLU A 69 -3.90 10.92 10.55
N ALA A 70 -3.07 11.40 9.62
CA ALA A 70 -3.53 11.93 8.34
C ALA A 70 -4.25 10.87 7.49
N GLN A 71 -3.82 9.62 7.57
CA GLN A 71 -4.44 8.49 6.86
C GLN A 71 -5.59 7.83 7.65
N GLY A 72 -5.87 8.29 8.87
CA GLY A 72 -6.94 7.75 9.71
C GLY A 72 -6.70 6.30 10.14
N ILE A 73 -5.46 5.94 10.39
CA ILE A 73 -5.05 4.60 10.83
C ILE A 73 -4.27 4.67 12.14
N THR A 74 -4.08 3.52 12.77
CA THR A 74 -3.18 3.36 13.91
C THR A 74 -1.84 2.78 13.47
N GLY A 75 -0.79 3.01 14.26
CA GLY A 75 0.51 2.38 14.02
C GLY A 75 0.44 0.85 14.07
N GLU A 76 -0.45 0.29 14.90
CA GLU A 76 -0.70 -1.14 14.97
C GLU A 76 -1.29 -1.70 13.67
N GLN A 77 -2.28 -1.02 13.10
CA GLN A 77 -2.84 -1.39 11.79
C GLN A 77 -1.78 -1.37 10.70
N PHE A 78 -0.88 -0.40 10.72
CA PHE A 78 0.24 -0.35 9.79
C PHE A 78 1.17 -1.55 9.96
N ARG A 79 1.60 -1.86 11.19
CA ARG A 79 2.50 -2.99 11.47
C ARG A 79 1.86 -4.33 11.10
N THR A 80 0.60 -4.52 11.44
CA THR A 80 -0.16 -5.73 11.09
C THR A 80 -0.28 -5.91 9.58
N SER A 81 -0.56 -4.81 8.86
CA SER A 81 -0.64 -4.81 7.40
C SER A 81 0.71 -5.09 6.75
N PHE A 82 1.76 -4.48 7.27
CA PHE A 82 3.13 -4.71 6.77
C PHE A 82 3.54 -6.18 6.93
N ALA A 83 3.28 -6.79 8.09
CA ALA A 83 3.52 -8.21 8.32
C ALA A 83 2.71 -9.08 7.35
N TYR A 84 1.44 -8.77 7.16
CA TYR A 84 0.56 -9.50 6.25
C TYR A 84 1.07 -9.50 4.80
N TYR A 85 1.39 -8.33 4.25
CA TYR A 85 1.89 -8.21 2.87
C TYR A 85 3.32 -8.71 2.72
N SER A 86 4.14 -8.66 3.76
CA SER A 86 5.50 -9.23 3.76
C SER A 86 5.54 -10.75 3.55
N GLU A 87 4.48 -11.45 3.95
CA GLU A 87 4.31 -12.88 3.71
C GLU A 87 3.78 -13.20 2.29
N ARG A 88 3.47 -12.16 1.50
CA ARG A 88 2.90 -12.24 0.15
C ARG A 88 3.78 -11.49 -0.85
N PRO A 89 4.90 -12.07 -1.30
CA PRO A 89 5.91 -11.37 -2.10
C PRO A 89 5.36 -10.74 -3.37
N GLU A 90 4.45 -11.42 -4.07
CA GLU A 90 3.85 -10.91 -5.30
C GLU A 90 2.98 -9.67 -5.05
N GLU A 91 2.19 -9.68 -3.99
CA GLU A 91 1.39 -8.51 -3.60
C GLU A 91 2.27 -7.36 -3.12
N MET A 92 3.26 -7.66 -2.28
CA MET A 92 4.19 -6.63 -1.79
C MET A 92 4.98 -6.00 -2.93
N LYS A 93 5.41 -6.79 -3.92
CA LYS A 93 6.07 -6.29 -5.13
C LYS A 93 5.17 -5.30 -5.88
N ALA A 94 3.92 -5.66 -6.10
CA ALA A 94 2.95 -4.80 -6.77
C ALA A 94 2.69 -3.50 -5.97
N ILE A 95 2.64 -3.57 -4.65
CA ILE A 95 2.54 -2.40 -3.78
C ILE A 95 3.75 -1.47 -3.96
N TYR A 96 4.97 -2.01 -3.90
CA TYR A 96 6.18 -1.20 -4.11
C TYR A 96 6.27 -0.58 -5.50
N GLU A 97 5.83 -1.27 -6.53
CA GLU A 97 5.78 -0.72 -7.89
C GLU A 97 4.89 0.53 -7.96
N VAL A 98 3.73 0.51 -7.31
CA VAL A 98 2.83 1.67 -7.22
C VAL A 98 3.45 2.78 -6.37
N VAL A 99 4.04 2.45 -5.22
CA VAL A 99 4.74 3.41 -4.36
C VAL A 99 5.83 4.16 -5.16
N LEU A 100 6.67 3.44 -5.89
CA LEU A 100 7.73 4.04 -6.71
C LEU A 100 7.16 4.93 -7.82
N ALA A 101 6.09 4.51 -8.48
CA ALA A 101 5.42 5.31 -9.51
C ALA A 101 4.83 6.61 -8.91
N ASP A 102 4.20 6.53 -7.75
CA ASP A 102 3.65 7.70 -7.05
C ASP A 102 4.74 8.68 -6.60
N LEU A 103 5.83 8.17 -6.06
CA LEU A 103 6.98 8.99 -5.66
C LEU A 103 7.61 9.71 -6.86
N SER A 104 7.74 9.01 -7.99
CA SER A 104 8.25 9.60 -9.23
C SER A 104 7.35 10.72 -9.74
N ARG A 105 6.04 10.50 -9.74
CA ARG A 105 5.05 11.51 -10.13
C ARG A 105 5.11 12.73 -9.22
N LEU A 106 5.15 12.54 -7.92
CA LEU A 106 5.23 13.62 -6.94
C LEU A 106 6.52 14.44 -7.08
N LYS A 107 7.63 13.77 -7.37
CA LYS A 107 8.90 14.45 -7.69
C LYS A 107 8.79 15.32 -8.93
N ASP A 108 8.19 14.83 -9.99
CA ASP A 108 8.01 15.57 -11.24
C ASP A 108 7.07 16.77 -11.05
N GLU A 109 5.99 16.62 -10.28
CA GLU A 109 5.08 17.70 -9.92
C GLU A 109 5.77 18.79 -9.10
N ALA A 110 6.64 18.42 -8.16
CA ALA A 110 7.40 19.37 -7.35
C ALA A 110 8.47 20.14 -8.14
N ALA A 111 8.96 19.58 -9.26
CA ALA A 111 9.96 20.20 -10.14
C ALA A 111 9.36 21.21 -11.13
N ARG A 112 8.04 21.29 -11.20
CA ARG A 112 7.31 22.27 -12.04
C ARG A 112 7.01 23.52 -11.24
#